data_dbfb4a8af74d11d3f793acdf0bb0f51c
#
_entry.id   dbfb4a8af74d11d3f793acdf0bb0f51c
#
_cell.length_a   1.000
_cell.length_b   1.000
_cell.length_c   1.000
_cell.angle_alpha   90.00
_cell.angle_beta   90.00
_cell.angle_gamma   90.00
#
_symmetry.space_group_name_H-M   'P 1'
#
loop_
_entity.id
_entity.type
_entity.pdbx_description
1 polymer ?
#
loop_
_entity_poly.entity_id
_entity_poly.type
_entity_poly.pdbx_seq_one_letter_code
_entity_poly.pdbx_strand_id
1 'polypeptide(L)'
;MTTIILASNNKDKVKEVKEILKGYNVISLKDAGIDLDVEENGTTFEENALIKARAVCKLTGQLTMADDSGLEIDYLNKEPGVYSARYMGHDTSYDIKNASLIKRLEGVEGQDRSGRFVCAIAVCFPDGKEIVKRGTMEGLISKEIVGDNGFGYD
;
A
#
# COMPACT_ATOMS: atom_id res chain seq x y z
N MET A 1 -18.67 -14.94 -12.63
CA MET A 1 -17.87 -13.80 -12.15
C MET A 1 -16.49 -14.29 -11.77
N THR A 2 -15.47 -13.68 -12.31
CA THR A 2 -14.08 -14.06 -12.02
C THR A 2 -13.72 -13.70 -10.58
N THR A 3 -13.11 -14.65 -9.88
CA THR A 3 -12.64 -14.42 -8.51
C THR A 3 -11.19 -13.96 -8.53
N ILE A 4 -10.92 -12.91 -7.77
CA ILE A 4 -9.57 -12.37 -7.56
C ILE A 4 -9.28 -12.40 -6.08
N ILE A 5 -8.17 -13.04 -5.69
CA ILE A 5 -7.71 -12.98 -4.32
C ILE A 5 -6.89 -11.70 -4.16
N LEU A 6 -7.30 -10.83 -3.24
CA LEU A 6 -6.51 -9.68 -2.85
C LEU A 6 -5.61 -10.10 -1.69
N ALA A 7 -4.30 -10.04 -1.92
CA ALA A 7 -3.30 -10.48 -0.95
C ALA A 7 -3.16 -9.47 0.21
N SER A 8 -4.25 -9.24 0.91
CA SER A 8 -4.33 -8.29 2.02
C SER A 8 -5.46 -8.67 2.97
N ASN A 9 -5.28 -8.36 4.24
CA ASN A 9 -6.33 -8.40 5.24
C ASN A 9 -6.71 -7.00 5.74
N ASN A 10 -6.17 -5.96 5.11
CA ASN A 10 -6.52 -4.59 5.43
C ASN A 10 -7.94 -4.31 4.93
N LYS A 11 -8.87 -4.12 5.86
CA LYS A 11 -10.30 -3.95 5.56
C LYS A 11 -10.58 -2.75 4.66
N ASP A 12 -9.84 -1.67 4.84
CA ASP A 12 -10.02 -0.47 4.04
C ASP A 12 -9.58 -0.68 2.59
N LYS A 13 -8.46 -1.36 2.37
CA LYS A 13 -8.00 -1.73 1.03
C LYS A 13 -8.96 -2.67 0.34
N VAL A 14 -9.42 -3.70 1.05
CA VAL A 14 -10.38 -4.68 0.51
C VAL A 14 -11.65 -3.97 0.07
N LYS A 15 -12.16 -3.05 0.90
CA LYS A 15 -13.36 -2.27 0.59
C LYS A 15 -13.17 -1.42 -0.67
N GLU A 16 -12.06 -0.70 -0.74
CA GLU A 16 -11.74 0.15 -1.90
C GLU A 16 -11.64 -0.66 -3.20
N VAL A 17 -10.94 -1.79 -3.15
CA VAL A 17 -10.76 -2.64 -4.33
C VAL A 17 -12.10 -3.24 -4.77
N LYS A 18 -12.95 -3.66 -3.85
CA LYS A 18 -14.29 -4.15 -4.16
C LYS A 18 -15.14 -3.08 -4.85
N GLU A 19 -15.04 -1.84 -4.41
CA GLU A 19 -15.77 -0.72 -5.01
C GLU A 19 -15.29 -0.43 -6.43
N ILE A 20 -13.99 -0.57 -6.69
CA ILE A 20 -13.40 -0.31 -8.00
C ILE A 20 -13.69 -1.46 -8.97
N LEU A 21 -13.59 -2.70 -8.50
CA LEU A 21 -13.71 -3.90 -9.32
C LEU A 21 -15.07 -4.58 -9.14
N LYS A 22 -16.15 -3.86 -9.35
CA LYS A 22 -17.53 -4.35 -9.15
C LYS A 22 -17.90 -5.55 -10.02
N GLY A 23 -17.25 -5.71 -11.17
CA GLY A 23 -17.48 -6.85 -12.08
C GLY A 23 -16.75 -8.13 -11.68
N TYR A 24 -16.01 -8.12 -10.57
CA TYR A 24 -15.21 -9.24 -10.11
C TYR A 24 -15.59 -9.62 -8.68
N ASN A 25 -15.39 -10.90 -8.36
CA ASN A 25 -15.54 -11.36 -6.99
C ASN A 25 -14.19 -11.23 -6.27
N VAL A 26 -14.00 -10.11 -5.58
CA VAL A 26 -12.76 -9.83 -4.83
C VAL A 26 -12.90 -10.39 -3.41
N ILE A 27 -11.96 -11.24 -3.00
CA ILE A 27 -11.93 -11.80 -1.65
C ILE A 27 -10.58 -11.52 -0.99
N SER A 28 -10.61 -11.30 0.32
CA SER A 28 -9.39 -11.09 1.12
C SER A 28 -8.68 -12.41 1.39
N LEU A 29 -7.46 -12.34 1.94
CA LEU A 29 -6.75 -13.54 2.40
C LEU A 29 -7.58 -14.31 3.43
N LYS A 30 -8.15 -13.60 4.39
CA LYS A 30 -8.99 -14.20 5.44
C LYS A 30 -10.19 -14.91 4.84
N ASP A 31 -10.90 -14.28 3.92
CA ASP A 31 -12.08 -14.85 3.28
C ASP A 31 -11.73 -16.07 2.41
N ALA A 32 -10.51 -16.11 1.89
CA ALA A 32 -9.99 -17.25 1.13
C ALA A 32 -9.47 -18.37 2.03
N GLY A 33 -9.47 -18.17 3.34
CA GLY A 33 -8.96 -19.15 4.31
C GLY A 33 -7.44 -19.26 4.32
N ILE A 34 -6.74 -18.21 3.90
CA ILE A 34 -5.27 -18.18 3.80
C ILE A 34 -4.70 -17.47 5.01
N ASP A 35 -3.85 -18.19 5.76
CA ASP A 35 -3.06 -17.63 6.85
C ASP A 35 -1.60 -17.64 6.42
N LEU A 36 -1.20 -16.60 5.72
CA LEU A 36 0.14 -16.44 5.18
C LEU A 36 0.68 -15.06 5.52
N ASP A 37 1.83 -15.04 6.17
CA ASP A 37 2.57 -13.82 6.44
C ASP A 37 3.75 -13.77 5.47
N VAL A 38 3.69 -12.85 4.51
CA VAL A 38 4.70 -12.69 3.47
C VAL A 38 5.64 -11.58 3.86
N GLU A 39 6.94 -11.91 3.94
CA GLU A 39 7.96 -10.91 4.22
C GLU A 39 8.18 -10.01 2.99
N GLU A 40 7.96 -8.72 3.18
CA GLU A 40 8.15 -7.70 2.14
C GLU A 40 9.57 -7.14 2.27
N ASN A 41 10.53 -7.81 1.66
CA ASN A 41 11.94 -7.44 1.74
C ASN A 41 12.48 -6.79 0.46
N GLY A 42 11.61 -6.38 -0.44
CA GLY A 42 11.99 -5.65 -1.65
C GLY A 42 12.41 -4.21 -1.36
N THR A 43 13.09 -3.61 -2.31
CA THR A 43 13.57 -2.23 -2.21
C THR A 43 12.65 -1.24 -2.94
N THR A 44 11.65 -1.73 -3.67
CA THR A 44 10.67 -0.91 -4.36
C THR A 44 9.25 -1.38 -4.02
N PHE A 45 8.28 -0.49 -4.23
CA PHE A 45 6.87 -0.84 -4.05
C PHE A 45 6.46 -1.95 -5.02
N GLU A 46 6.97 -1.90 -6.26
CA GLU A 46 6.68 -2.91 -7.28
C GLU A 46 7.18 -4.29 -6.85
N GLU A 47 8.41 -4.37 -6.32
CA GLU A 47 8.98 -5.62 -5.82
C GLU A 47 8.13 -6.21 -4.70
N ASN A 48 7.75 -5.40 -3.73
CA ASN A 48 6.95 -5.85 -2.59
C ASN A 48 5.56 -6.33 -3.02
N ALA A 49 4.92 -5.63 -3.95
CA ALA A 49 3.64 -6.06 -4.51
C ALA A 49 3.76 -7.41 -5.21
N LEU A 50 4.81 -7.60 -6.02
CA LEU A 50 5.07 -8.86 -6.71
C LEU A 50 5.35 -10.01 -5.73
N ILE A 51 6.15 -9.77 -4.70
CA ILE A 51 6.46 -10.78 -3.68
C ILE A 51 5.17 -11.33 -3.07
N LYS A 52 4.25 -10.46 -2.69
CA LYS A 52 2.97 -10.87 -2.12
C LYS A 52 2.09 -11.61 -3.13
N ALA A 53 1.94 -11.05 -4.32
CA ALA A 53 1.09 -11.65 -5.33
C ALA A 53 1.59 -13.03 -5.76
N ARG A 54 2.90 -13.18 -5.96
CA ARG A 54 3.51 -14.46 -6.32
C ARG A 54 3.32 -15.51 -5.24
N ALA A 55 3.55 -15.15 -3.98
CA ALA A 55 3.41 -16.08 -2.86
C ALA A 55 1.99 -16.64 -2.76
N VAL A 56 1.00 -15.81 -2.85
CA VAL A 56 -0.41 -16.21 -2.74
C VAL A 56 -0.86 -16.96 -4.00
N CYS A 57 -0.47 -16.51 -5.18
CA CYS A 57 -0.81 -17.19 -6.42
C CYS A 57 -0.21 -18.60 -6.47
N LYS A 58 1.04 -18.74 -6.03
CA LYS A 58 1.71 -20.04 -5.97
C LYS A 58 1.01 -20.99 -4.98
N LEU A 59 0.57 -20.46 -3.84
CA LEU A 59 -0.11 -21.25 -2.81
C LEU A 59 -1.49 -21.71 -3.27
N THR A 60 -2.23 -20.86 -3.95
CA THR A 60 -3.65 -21.10 -4.27
C THR A 60 -3.91 -21.57 -5.69
N GLY A 61 -3.00 -21.30 -6.61
CA GLY A 61 -3.24 -21.54 -8.05
C GLY A 61 -4.34 -20.65 -8.64
N GLN A 62 -4.64 -19.52 -7.98
CA GLN A 62 -5.72 -18.62 -8.41
C GLN A 62 -5.19 -17.22 -8.75
N LEU A 63 -5.96 -16.51 -9.55
CA LEU A 63 -5.67 -15.13 -9.91
C LEU A 63 -5.53 -14.28 -8.65
N THR A 64 -4.38 -13.66 -8.47
CA THR A 64 -4.05 -12.90 -7.26
C THR A 64 -3.63 -11.49 -7.61
N MET A 65 -4.13 -10.54 -6.84
CA MET A 65 -3.75 -9.13 -6.89
C MET A 65 -3.15 -8.75 -5.56
N ALA A 66 -2.07 -7.99 -5.59
CA ALA A 66 -1.46 -7.41 -4.40
C ALA A 66 -1.10 -5.97 -4.66
N ASP A 67 -1.00 -5.20 -3.61
CA ASP A 67 -0.51 -3.84 -3.69
C ASP A 67 0.59 -3.61 -2.66
N ASP A 68 1.42 -2.62 -2.93
CA ASP A 68 2.26 -2.01 -1.94
C ASP A 68 2.17 -0.51 -2.11
N SER A 69 1.84 0.18 -1.04
CA SER A 69 1.55 1.61 -1.07
C SER A 69 2.33 2.32 0.02
N GLY A 70 2.64 3.56 -0.21
CA GLY A 70 3.31 4.36 0.80
C GLY A 70 3.40 5.82 0.45
N LEU A 71 4.03 6.55 1.36
CA LEU A 71 4.26 7.98 1.26
C LEU A 71 5.75 8.24 1.07
N GLU A 72 6.08 9.03 0.06
CA GLU A 72 7.44 9.51 -0.16
C GLU A 72 7.47 11.01 0.06
N ILE A 73 8.35 11.47 0.95
CA ILE A 73 8.54 12.90 1.24
C ILE A 73 9.93 13.30 0.77
N ASP A 74 10.01 14.22 -0.17
CA ASP A 74 11.27 14.55 -0.83
C ASP A 74 12.31 15.15 0.13
N TYR A 75 11.90 16.02 1.04
CA TYR A 75 12.77 16.60 2.06
C TYR A 75 13.38 15.55 3.01
N LEU A 76 12.71 14.43 3.17
CA LEU A 76 13.15 13.33 4.03
C LEU A 76 13.78 12.18 3.24
N ASN A 77 14.36 12.47 2.08
CA ASN A 77 15.00 11.48 1.19
C ASN A 77 14.03 10.34 0.84
N LYS A 78 12.78 10.71 0.57
CA LYS A 78 11.68 9.79 0.20
C LYS A 78 11.21 8.88 1.34
N GLU A 79 11.64 9.14 2.60
CA GLU A 79 11.05 8.44 3.73
C GLU A 79 9.60 8.87 3.94
N PRO A 80 8.73 8.01 4.48
CA PRO A 80 8.98 6.63 4.91
C PRO A 80 9.10 5.62 3.77
N GLY A 81 8.68 5.93 2.55
CA GLY A 81 8.85 5.09 1.36
C GLY A 81 8.30 3.68 1.55
N VAL A 82 9.05 2.65 1.13
CA VAL A 82 8.64 1.24 1.25
C VAL A 82 8.43 0.81 2.71
N TYR A 83 8.91 1.59 3.66
CA TYR A 83 8.74 1.33 5.09
C TYR A 83 7.51 2.04 5.69
N SER A 84 6.64 2.63 4.87
CA SER A 84 5.50 3.43 5.33
C SER A 84 4.64 2.73 6.37
N ALA A 85 4.28 1.46 6.15
CA ALA A 85 3.48 0.71 7.10
C ALA A 85 4.22 0.40 8.40
N ARG A 86 5.54 0.38 8.37
CA ARG A 86 6.40 0.03 9.52
C ARG A 86 7.07 1.24 10.14
N TYR A 87 6.84 2.43 9.62
CA TYR A 87 7.43 3.65 10.13
C TYR A 87 7.07 3.83 11.61
N MET A 88 8.07 4.01 12.46
CA MET A 88 7.93 4.09 13.93
C MET A 88 7.36 2.82 14.58
N GLY A 89 7.37 1.69 13.87
CA GLY A 89 6.84 0.42 14.36
C GLY A 89 5.50 0.07 13.75
N HIS A 90 5.28 -1.22 13.59
CA HIS A 90 4.09 -1.76 12.93
C HIS A 90 2.78 -1.42 13.67
N ASP A 91 2.82 -1.40 14.99
CA ASP A 91 1.62 -1.20 15.83
C ASP A 91 1.40 0.25 16.26
N THR A 92 2.24 1.18 15.79
CA THR A 92 2.09 2.60 16.10
C THR A 92 0.94 3.20 15.31
N SER A 93 0.08 3.99 15.97
CA SER A 93 -1.06 4.62 15.30
C SER A 93 -0.62 5.61 14.22
N TYR A 94 -1.45 5.79 13.20
CA TYR A 94 -1.19 6.76 12.14
C TYR A 94 -1.22 8.22 12.64
N ASP A 95 -1.98 8.51 13.69
CA ASP A 95 -1.94 9.84 14.32
C ASP A 95 -0.54 10.18 14.81
N ILE A 96 0.14 9.22 15.43
CA ILE A 96 1.53 9.39 15.91
C ILE A 96 2.49 9.45 14.72
N LYS A 97 2.33 8.58 13.74
CA LYS A 97 3.16 8.57 12.52
C LYS A 97 3.06 9.89 11.78
N ASN A 98 1.83 10.38 11.57
CA ASN A 98 1.58 11.64 10.88
C ASN A 98 2.16 12.82 11.65
N ALA A 99 1.96 12.87 12.96
CA ALA A 99 2.51 13.92 13.82
C ALA A 99 4.04 13.94 13.76
N SER A 100 4.67 12.77 13.75
CA SER A 100 6.13 12.65 13.63
C SER A 100 6.65 13.23 12.33
N LEU A 101 6.00 12.88 11.20
CA LEU A 101 6.41 13.39 9.88
C LEU A 101 6.23 14.90 9.78
N ILE A 102 5.13 15.44 10.28
CA ILE A 102 4.88 16.87 10.30
C ILE A 102 5.96 17.60 11.13
N LYS A 103 6.32 17.03 12.29
CA LYS A 103 7.37 17.58 13.14
C LYS A 103 8.73 17.58 12.44
N ARG A 104 9.06 16.52 11.72
CA ARG A 104 10.32 16.44 10.97
C ARG A 104 10.39 17.47 9.83
N LEU A 105 9.26 18.02 9.41
CA LEU A 105 9.17 19.07 8.42
C LEU A 105 8.98 20.46 9.04
N GLU A 106 9.16 20.59 10.35
CA GLU A 106 9.07 21.87 11.05
C GLU A 106 10.09 22.85 10.48
N GLY A 107 9.63 24.04 10.09
CA GLY A 107 10.49 25.06 9.44
C GLY A 107 10.63 24.89 7.94
N VAL A 108 10.12 23.81 7.36
CA VAL A 108 10.15 23.57 5.91
C VAL A 108 8.90 24.19 5.28
N GLU A 109 9.07 24.94 4.20
CA GLU A 109 8.00 25.72 3.58
C GLU A 109 7.87 25.44 2.07
N GLY A 110 6.64 25.65 1.56
CA GLY A 110 6.36 25.65 0.11
C GLY A 110 6.68 24.33 -0.56
N GLN A 111 7.35 24.41 -1.71
CA GLN A 111 7.68 23.23 -2.53
C GLN A 111 8.68 22.30 -1.86
N ASP A 112 9.40 22.75 -0.83
CA ASP A 112 10.28 21.88 -0.06
C ASP A 112 9.50 20.84 0.76
N ARG A 113 8.18 20.98 0.87
CA ARG A 113 7.29 20.02 1.50
C ARG A 113 6.69 19.04 0.51
N SER A 114 7.21 18.96 -0.71
CA SER A 114 6.67 18.07 -1.74
C SER A 114 6.79 16.60 -1.35
N GLY A 115 5.82 15.85 -1.80
CA GLY A 115 5.78 14.41 -1.59
C GLY A 115 4.71 13.78 -2.46
N ARG A 116 4.55 12.48 -2.32
CA ARG A 116 3.56 11.74 -3.10
C ARG A 116 3.09 10.50 -2.38
N PHE A 117 1.86 10.13 -2.65
CA PHE A 117 1.41 8.77 -2.40
C PHE A 117 1.81 7.91 -3.59
N VAL A 118 2.34 6.73 -3.29
CA VAL A 118 2.69 5.72 -4.30
C VAL A 118 1.84 4.50 -4.07
N CYS A 119 1.28 3.95 -5.14
CA CYS A 119 0.60 2.66 -5.11
C CYS A 119 1.13 1.81 -6.25
N ALA A 120 1.74 0.68 -5.93
CA ALA A 120 2.13 -0.32 -6.90
C ALA A 120 1.18 -1.51 -6.80
N ILE A 121 0.67 -1.96 -7.93
CA ILE A 121 -0.26 -3.08 -8.01
C ILE A 121 0.38 -4.17 -8.86
N ALA A 122 0.39 -5.39 -8.33
CA ALA A 122 0.84 -6.58 -9.04
C ALA A 122 -0.31 -7.57 -9.18
N VAL A 123 -0.42 -8.16 -10.35
CA VAL A 123 -1.39 -9.22 -10.62
C VAL A 123 -0.63 -10.44 -11.14
N CYS A 124 -0.83 -11.58 -10.50
CA CYS A 124 -0.25 -12.85 -10.91
C CYS A 124 -1.36 -13.79 -11.35
N PHE A 125 -1.19 -14.35 -12.55
CA PHE A 125 -2.12 -15.30 -13.15
C PHE A 125 -1.64 -16.72 -12.89
N PRO A 126 -2.57 -17.70 -12.80
CA PRO A 126 -2.17 -19.10 -12.56
C PRO A 126 -1.23 -19.68 -13.62
N ASP A 127 -1.23 -19.15 -14.85
CA ASP A 127 -0.35 -19.60 -15.94
C ASP A 127 1.07 -19.00 -15.85
N GLY A 128 1.35 -18.20 -14.85
CA GLY A 128 2.65 -17.55 -14.65
C GLY A 128 2.77 -16.13 -15.20
N LYS A 129 1.75 -15.63 -15.88
CA LYS A 129 1.75 -14.25 -16.38
C LYS A 129 1.66 -13.28 -15.21
N GLU A 130 2.39 -12.16 -15.30
CA GLU A 130 2.42 -11.12 -14.29
C GLU A 130 2.23 -9.74 -14.91
N ILE A 131 1.50 -8.88 -14.22
CA ILE A 131 1.31 -7.48 -14.59
C ILE A 131 1.64 -6.62 -13.38
N VAL A 132 2.41 -5.55 -13.59
CA VAL A 132 2.75 -4.58 -12.53
C VAL A 132 2.48 -3.17 -13.04
N LYS A 133 1.83 -2.37 -12.23
CA LYS A 133 1.55 -0.96 -12.52
C LYS A 133 1.83 -0.10 -11.30
N ARG A 134 2.32 1.11 -11.53
CA ARG A 134 2.59 2.10 -10.48
C ARG A 134 1.77 3.35 -10.75
N GLY A 135 1.09 3.84 -9.71
CA GLY A 135 0.42 5.13 -9.73
C GLY A 135 0.98 6.04 -8.65
N THR A 136 0.96 7.34 -8.88
CA THR A 136 1.39 8.33 -7.89
C THR A 136 0.39 9.47 -7.82
N MET A 137 0.29 10.08 -6.64
CA MET A 137 -0.46 11.30 -6.43
C MET A 137 0.48 12.32 -5.79
N GLU A 138 0.87 13.32 -6.56
CA GLU A 138 1.80 14.36 -6.12
C GLU A 138 1.11 15.43 -5.30
N GLY A 139 1.80 15.99 -4.33
CA GLY A 139 1.25 17.05 -3.51
C GLY A 139 2.28 17.65 -2.55
N LEU A 140 1.76 18.37 -1.58
CA LEU A 140 2.55 18.98 -0.52
C LEU A 140 2.06 18.44 0.83
N ILE A 141 3.00 18.22 1.74
CA ILE A 141 2.68 17.77 3.09
C ILE A 141 2.13 18.95 3.89
N SER A 142 0.94 18.80 4.45
CA SER A 142 0.32 19.85 5.27
C SER A 142 1.08 20.06 6.57
N LYS A 143 0.88 21.24 7.18
CA LYS A 143 1.53 21.58 8.46
C LYS A 143 0.79 21.03 9.66
N GLU A 144 -0.40 20.47 9.46
CA GLU A 144 -1.22 19.88 10.51
C GLU A 144 -1.99 18.67 9.96
N ILE A 145 -2.46 17.82 10.85
CA ILE A 145 -3.28 16.68 10.47
C ILE A 145 -4.65 17.17 10.01
N VAL A 146 -5.05 16.80 8.78
CA VAL A 146 -6.31 17.22 8.16
C VAL A 146 -7.02 16.00 7.60
N GLY A 147 -8.36 15.98 7.74
CA GLY A 147 -9.19 14.94 7.18
C GLY A 147 -9.46 13.79 8.14
N ASP A 148 -10.62 13.16 7.98
CA ASP A 148 -11.06 12.03 8.83
C ASP A 148 -11.81 10.94 8.03
N ASN A 149 -11.92 11.12 6.71
CA ASN A 149 -12.67 10.20 5.84
C ASN A 149 -11.82 9.09 5.22
N GLY A 150 -10.51 9.16 5.38
CA GLY A 150 -9.59 8.18 4.84
C GLY A 150 -8.94 7.35 5.93
N PHE A 151 -7.77 6.82 5.59
CA PHE A 151 -6.96 6.02 6.52
C PHE A 151 -5.47 6.20 6.20
N GLY A 152 -4.62 5.72 7.13
CA GLY A 152 -3.18 5.80 6.94
C GLY A 152 -2.65 7.23 6.98
N TYR A 153 -1.87 7.59 5.97
CA TYR A 153 -1.19 8.89 5.91
C TYR A 153 -2.01 9.99 5.21
N ASP A 154 -3.32 9.98 5.34
CA ASP A 154 -4.17 10.99 4.72
C ASP A 154 -3.68 12.42 4.98
#